data_d6368f7f7c2d460e71ee6c299d8d442e
#
_entry.id   d6368f7f7c2d460e71ee6c299d8d442e
#
_cell.length_a   1.000
_cell.length_b   1.000
_cell.length_c   1.000
_cell.angle_alpha   90.00
_cell.angle_beta   90.00
_cell.angle_gamma   90.00
#
_symmetry.space_group_name_H-M   'P 1'
#
loop_
_entity.id
_entity.type
_entity.pdbx_description
1 polymer ?
#
loop_
_entity_poly.entity_id
_entity_poly.type
_entity_poly.pdbx_seq_one_letter_code
_entity_poly.pdbx_strand_id
1 'polypeptide(L)'
;MKNIKNDKKENNLKENKIALSFREFENKKVLFRFFNTKREKSLSFAIYEKAKFSKNIKDAFTNDYRKVDIEYDTTKNNRFKKVNLLIDINSYLDKSKINLYKDLIASNKEYIKSNKVDLELIENIKFFEDRINNLK
;
A
#
# COMPACT_ATOMS: atom_id res chain seq x y z
N MET A 1 11.52 37.45 1.38
CA MET A 1 12.67 36.56 1.09
C MET A 1 12.55 35.22 1.75
N LYS A 2 12.30 35.18 3.06
CA LYS A 2 12.05 33.91 3.74
C LYS A 2 10.83 33.17 3.19
N ASN A 3 9.80 33.92 2.78
CA ASN A 3 8.56 33.32 2.26
C ASN A 3 8.81 32.57 0.94
N ILE A 4 9.67 33.10 0.07
CA ILE A 4 9.99 32.45 -1.20
C ILE A 4 10.72 31.12 -0.96
N LYS A 5 11.66 31.10 0.00
CA LYS A 5 12.37 29.88 0.36
C LYS A 5 11.42 28.84 0.99
N ASN A 6 10.48 29.29 1.82
CA ASN A 6 9.50 28.41 2.43
C ASN A 6 8.56 27.81 1.37
N ASP A 7 8.12 28.64 0.41
CA ASP A 7 7.27 28.18 -0.68
C ASP A 7 7.98 27.13 -1.53
N LYS A 8 9.26 27.32 -1.83
CA LYS A 8 10.07 26.33 -2.56
C LYS A 8 10.20 25.03 -1.77
N LYS A 9 10.41 25.12 -0.46
CA LYS A 9 10.49 23.93 0.40
C LYS A 9 9.18 23.18 0.42
N GLU A 10 8.06 23.88 0.55
CA GLU A 10 6.74 23.25 0.54
C GLU A 10 6.45 22.60 -0.78
N ASN A 11 6.76 23.25 -1.90
CA ASN A 11 6.58 22.70 -3.23
C ASN A 11 7.45 21.47 -3.43
N ASN A 12 8.70 21.51 -2.99
CA ASN A 12 9.61 20.36 -3.08
C ASN A 12 9.10 19.19 -2.25
N LEU A 13 8.57 19.47 -1.04
CA LEU A 13 7.98 18.43 -0.21
C LEU A 13 6.75 17.80 -0.84
N LYS A 14 5.90 18.63 -1.49
CA LYS A 14 4.71 18.14 -2.20
C LYS A 14 5.09 17.31 -3.42
N GLU A 15 6.14 17.71 -4.14
CA GLU A 15 6.62 17.00 -5.32
C GLU A 15 7.39 15.74 -4.97
N ASN A 16 8.05 15.71 -3.80
CA ASN A 16 8.93 14.62 -3.37
C ASN A 16 8.36 13.87 -2.17
N LYS A 17 7.09 13.48 -2.25
CA LYS A 17 6.46 12.66 -1.19
C LYS A 17 7.06 11.27 -1.09
N ILE A 18 7.65 10.76 -2.18
CA ILE A 18 8.24 9.43 -2.19
C ILE A 18 9.55 9.47 -1.40
N ALA A 19 9.65 8.63 -0.36
CA ALA A 19 10.87 8.51 0.43
C ALA A 19 12.03 8.11 -0.48
N LEU A 20 13.22 8.65 -0.21
CA LEU A 20 14.42 8.37 -1.02
C LEU A 20 14.66 6.88 -1.21
N SER A 21 14.42 6.07 -0.17
CA SER A 21 14.60 4.62 -0.22
C SER A 21 13.63 3.92 -1.20
N PHE A 22 12.57 4.59 -1.61
CA PHE A 22 11.60 4.04 -2.56
C PHE A 22 11.62 4.71 -3.92
N ARG A 23 12.53 5.67 -4.12
CA ARG A 23 12.57 6.46 -5.36
C ARG A 23 12.71 5.57 -6.60
N GLU A 24 13.57 4.57 -6.55
CA GLU A 24 13.79 3.66 -7.67
C GLU A 24 12.63 2.67 -7.87
N PHE A 25 11.75 2.56 -6.88
CA PHE A 25 10.63 1.62 -6.89
C PHE A 25 9.27 2.30 -7.06
N GLU A 26 9.25 3.58 -7.43
CA GLU A 26 8.01 4.37 -7.46
C GLU A 26 6.91 3.78 -8.36
N ASN A 27 7.31 3.05 -9.39
CA ASN A 27 6.38 2.44 -10.34
C ASN A 27 6.02 0.99 -9.99
N LYS A 28 6.58 0.44 -8.91
CA LYS A 28 6.27 -0.92 -8.49
C LYS A 28 4.85 -0.99 -7.94
N LYS A 29 4.16 -2.07 -8.31
CA LYS A 29 2.77 -2.27 -7.90
C LYS A 29 2.65 -2.51 -6.41
N VAL A 30 1.55 -2.03 -5.85
CA VAL A 30 1.15 -2.32 -4.47
C VAL A 30 -0.28 -2.83 -4.48
N LEU A 31 -0.60 -3.64 -3.48
CA LEU A 31 -1.97 -4.10 -3.26
C LEU A 31 -2.28 -4.02 -1.77
N PHE A 32 -3.19 -3.12 -1.43
CA PHE A 32 -3.68 -2.99 -0.06
C PHE A 32 -4.84 -3.94 0.17
N ARG A 33 -5.01 -4.39 1.41
CA ARG A 33 -6.27 -5.01 1.82
C ARG A 33 -7.35 -3.93 1.76
N PHE A 34 -8.41 -4.16 0.99
CA PHE A 34 -9.46 -3.15 0.80
C PHE A 34 -10.30 -2.97 2.05
N PHE A 35 -10.45 -4.01 2.84
CA PHE A 35 -11.11 -3.90 4.13
C PHE A 35 -10.11 -3.36 5.16
N ASN A 36 -10.41 -2.18 5.69
CA ASN A 36 -9.51 -1.48 6.62
C ASN A 36 -9.58 -2.12 8.01
N THR A 37 -8.45 -2.67 8.47
CA THR A 37 -8.35 -3.33 9.78
C THR A 37 -7.91 -2.38 10.90
N LYS A 38 -7.66 -1.11 10.58
CA LYS A 38 -7.26 -0.11 11.57
C LYS A 38 -8.45 0.24 12.45
N ARG A 39 -8.17 0.79 13.63
CA ARG A 39 -9.21 1.24 14.54
C ARG A 39 -9.94 2.45 13.94
N GLU A 40 -11.26 2.38 13.85
CA GLU A 40 -12.08 3.51 13.41
C GLU A 40 -11.77 4.76 14.24
N LYS A 41 -11.87 5.93 13.61
CA LYS A 41 -11.58 7.24 14.21
C LYS A 41 -10.12 7.47 14.54
N SER A 42 -9.21 6.55 14.23
CA SER A 42 -7.78 6.78 14.38
C SER A 42 -7.21 7.48 13.15
N LEU A 43 -6.08 8.15 13.33
CA LEU A 43 -5.35 8.74 12.21
C LEU A 43 -4.90 7.66 11.23
N SER A 44 -4.47 6.50 11.74
CA SER A 44 -4.07 5.36 10.91
C SER A 44 -5.20 4.88 10.02
N PHE A 45 -6.43 4.85 10.53
CA PHE A 45 -7.61 4.49 9.74
C PHE A 45 -7.80 5.46 8.57
N ALA A 46 -7.75 6.76 8.84
CA ALA A 46 -7.93 7.79 7.82
C ALA A 46 -6.84 7.73 6.74
N ILE A 47 -5.60 7.57 7.14
CA ILE A 47 -4.46 7.45 6.22
C ILE A 47 -4.64 6.22 5.32
N TYR A 48 -5.00 5.10 5.92
CA TYR A 48 -5.20 3.84 5.20
C TYR A 48 -6.36 3.94 4.21
N GLU A 49 -7.50 4.50 4.63
CA GLU A 49 -8.67 4.66 3.76
C GLU A 49 -8.35 5.48 2.52
N LYS A 50 -7.53 6.52 2.67
CA LYS A 50 -7.12 7.35 1.55
C LYS A 50 -6.18 6.62 0.60
N ALA A 51 -5.33 5.74 1.11
CA ALA A 51 -4.28 5.08 0.34
C ALA A 51 -4.68 3.73 -0.25
N LYS A 52 -5.70 3.07 0.29
CA LYS A 52 -5.95 1.64 0.03
C LYS A 52 -6.25 1.27 -1.42
N PHE A 53 -6.65 2.22 -2.25
CA PHE A 53 -6.89 1.96 -3.67
C PHE A 53 -5.72 2.42 -4.56
N SER A 54 -4.60 2.81 -3.97
CA SER A 54 -3.39 3.13 -4.72
C SER A 54 -2.88 1.89 -5.46
N LYS A 55 -2.32 2.10 -6.65
CA LYS A 55 -1.93 1.02 -7.56
C LYS A 55 -0.42 0.79 -7.61
N ASN A 56 0.36 1.78 -7.18
CA ASN A 56 1.81 1.68 -7.12
C ASN A 56 2.34 2.53 -5.96
N ILE A 57 3.64 2.45 -5.73
CA ILE A 57 4.31 3.17 -4.64
C ILE A 57 4.09 4.67 -4.75
N LYS A 58 4.25 5.23 -5.96
CA LYS A 58 4.06 6.65 -6.18
C LYS A 58 2.66 7.11 -5.79
N ASP A 59 1.63 6.37 -6.21
CA ASP A 59 0.24 6.68 -5.86
C ASP A 59 0.03 6.68 -4.36
N ALA A 60 0.58 5.69 -3.67
CA ALA A 60 0.42 5.57 -2.23
C ALA A 60 0.99 6.81 -1.52
N PHE A 61 2.21 7.21 -1.89
CA PHE A 61 2.82 8.41 -1.31
C PHE A 61 2.05 9.68 -1.68
N THR A 62 1.53 9.77 -2.90
CA THR A 62 0.68 10.89 -3.32
C THR A 62 -0.58 10.98 -2.46
N ASN A 63 -1.09 9.85 -2.00
CA ASN A 63 -2.25 9.76 -1.11
C ASN A 63 -1.88 9.83 0.37
N ASP A 64 -0.73 10.43 0.70
CA ASP A 64 -0.28 10.70 2.06
C ASP A 64 0.11 9.46 2.87
N TYR A 65 0.26 8.31 2.23
CA TYR A 65 0.80 7.12 2.86
C TYR A 65 2.30 7.32 3.13
N ARG A 66 2.81 6.80 4.25
CA ARG A 66 4.17 7.10 4.71
C ARG A 66 5.03 5.85 4.72
N LYS A 67 6.36 6.04 4.72
CA LYS A 67 7.31 4.93 4.82
C LYS A 67 7.04 4.08 6.07
N VAL A 68 6.76 4.70 7.20
CA VAL A 68 6.46 3.98 8.44
C VAL A 68 5.21 3.11 8.30
N ASP A 69 4.23 3.57 7.51
CA ASP A 69 3.03 2.79 7.24
C ASP A 69 3.33 1.55 6.40
N ILE A 70 4.25 1.68 5.44
CA ILE A 70 4.70 0.54 4.63
C ILE A 70 5.31 -0.54 5.54
N GLU A 71 6.21 -0.14 6.42
CA GLU A 71 6.87 -1.06 7.33
C GLU A 71 5.86 -1.78 8.22
N TYR A 72 4.89 -1.05 8.73
CA TYR A 72 3.86 -1.60 9.60
C TYR A 72 2.90 -2.53 8.84
N ASP A 73 2.43 -2.10 7.67
CA ASP A 73 1.35 -2.80 6.97
C ASP A 73 1.83 -4.01 6.15
N THR A 74 3.14 -4.09 5.86
CA THR A 74 3.72 -5.27 5.22
C THR A 74 3.99 -6.40 6.21
N THR A 75 3.82 -6.14 7.50
CA THR A 75 3.99 -7.14 8.56
C THR A 75 2.64 -7.44 9.22
N LYS A 76 2.62 -8.45 10.10
CA LYS A 76 1.39 -8.82 10.82
C LYS A 76 1.28 -8.12 12.17
N ASN A 77 1.44 -6.78 12.18
CA ASN A 77 1.52 -6.00 13.42
C ASN A 77 0.21 -5.35 13.84
N ASN A 78 -0.93 -5.79 13.33
CA ASN A 78 -2.23 -5.25 13.72
C ASN A 78 -2.98 -6.23 14.63
N ARG A 79 -4.10 -5.76 15.21
CA ARG A 79 -4.89 -6.58 16.17
C ARG A 79 -5.43 -7.87 15.58
N PHE A 80 -5.57 -7.96 14.26
CA PHE A 80 -6.02 -9.16 13.56
C PHE A 80 -4.86 -10.04 13.11
N LYS A 81 -3.61 -9.60 13.34
CA LYS A 81 -2.38 -10.30 12.94
C LYS A 81 -2.39 -10.67 11.45
N LYS A 82 -2.80 -9.72 10.63
CA LYS A 82 -2.90 -9.86 9.18
C LYS A 82 -1.94 -8.91 8.49
N VAL A 83 -1.46 -9.31 7.32
CA VAL A 83 -0.73 -8.41 6.42
C VAL A 83 -1.76 -7.57 5.68
N ASN A 84 -1.53 -6.26 5.62
CA ASN A 84 -2.45 -5.33 4.97
C ASN A 84 -1.93 -4.79 3.64
N LEU A 85 -0.68 -5.07 3.29
CA LEU A 85 -0.05 -4.51 2.09
C LEU A 85 0.88 -5.51 1.46
N LEU A 86 0.75 -5.68 0.14
CA LEU A 86 1.70 -6.40 -0.71
C LEU A 86 2.41 -5.38 -1.59
N ILE A 87 3.72 -5.53 -1.74
CA ILE A 87 4.53 -4.66 -2.62
C ILE A 87 5.34 -5.57 -3.55
N ASP A 88 5.37 -5.23 -4.83
CA ASP A 88 6.14 -5.96 -5.83
C ASP A 88 7.63 -5.61 -5.76
N ILE A 89 8.21 -5.87 -4.61
CA ILE A 89 9.63 -5.69 -4.32
C ILE A 89 10.07 -6.93 -3.56
N ASN A 90 11.10 -7.62 -4.04
CA ASN A 90 11.54 -8.90 -3.47
C ASN A 90 11.80 -8.84 -1.97
N SER A 91 12.38 -7.75 -1.48
CA SER A 91 12.67 -7.59 -0.05
C SER A 91 11.43 -7.50 0.83
N TYR A 92 10.25 -7.26 0.23
CA TYR A 92 8.97 -7.18 0.95
C TYR A 92 8.09 -8.41 0.71
N LEU A 93 8.59 -9.41 0.00
CA LEU A 93 7.86 -10.64 -0.29
C LEU A 93 8.61 -11.82 0.30
N ASP A 94 8.08 -12.38 1.36
CA ASP A 94 8.69 -13.47 2.12
C ASP A 94 7.83 -14.72 1.96
N LYS A 95 8.41 -15.77 1.38
CA LYS A 95 7.66 -17.02 1.14
C LYS A 95 7.11 -17.65 2.41
N SER A 96 7.71 -17.37 3.57
CA SER A 96 7.19 -17.86 4.85
C SER A 96 5.85 -17.22 5.22
N LYS A 97 5.48 -16.13 4.57
CA LYS A 97 4.23 -15.40 4.81
C LYS A 97 3.18 -15.64 3.72
N ILE A 98 3.37 -16.64 2.86
CA ILE A 98 2.47 -16.90 1.72
C ILE A 98 1.02 -17.02 2.18
N ASN A 99 0.74 -17.69 3.29
CA ASN A 99 -0.62 -17.85 3.78
C ASN A 99 -1.27 -16.52 4.17
N LEU A 100 -0.48 -15.59 4.72
CA LEU A 100 -0.94 -14.25 5.05
C LEU A 100 -1.25 -13.45 3.79
N TYR A 101 -0.45 -13.60 2.75
CA TYR A 101 -0.67 -12.95 1.46
C TYR A 101 -1.91 -13.50 0.77
N LYS A 102 -2.11 -14.81 0.80
CA LYS A 102 -3.31 -15.45 0.26
C LYS A 102 -4.56 -14.98 0.97
N ASP A 103 -4.48 -14.76 2.28
CA ASP A 103 -5.60 -14.21 3.05
C ASP A 103 -5.97 -12.81 2.59
N LEU A 104 -4.98 -11.95 2.33
CA LEU A 104 -5.21 -10.61 1.80
C LEU A 104 -5.91 -10.68 0.44
N ILE A 105 -5.41 -11.53 -0.45
CA ILE A 105 -5.98 -11.73 -1.79
C ILE A 105 -7.42 -12.22 -1.69
N ALA A 106 -7.69 -13.22 -0.83
CA ALA A 106 -9.04 -13.74 -0.64
C ALA A 106 -9.98 -12.66 -0.12
N SER A 107 -9.51 -11.86 0.84
CA SER A 107 -10.29 -10.74 1.37
C SER A 107 -10.65 -9.74 0.27
N ASN A 108 -9.70 -9.41 -0.61
CA ASN A 108 -9.96 -8.49 -1.70
C ASN A 108 -10.93 -9.07 -2.74
N LYS A 109 -10.85 -10.37 -3.01
CA LYS A 109 -11.80 -11.04 -3.91
C LYS A 109 -13.22 -10.99 -3.36
N GLU A 110 -13.38 -11.16 -2.06
CA GLU A 110 -14.68 -11.01 -1.42
C GLU A 110 -15.19 -9.57 -1.50
N TYR A 111 -14.31 -8.61 -1.28
CA TYR A 111 -14.66 -7.19 -1.36
C TYR A 111 -15.20 -6.82 -2.75
N ILE A 112 -14.56 -7.26 -3.83
CA ILE A 112 -14.97 -6.90 -5.19
C ILE A 112 -16.31 -7.53 -5.60
N LYS A 113 -16.75 -8.60 -4.94
CA LYS A 113 -18.07 -9.19 -5.19
C LYS A 113 -19.21 -8.25 -4.81
N SER A 114 -19.00 -7.42 -3.80
CA SER A 114 -20.06 -6.56 -3.24
C SER A 114 -19.83 -5.08 -3.48
N ASN A 115 -18.70 -4.70 -4.04
CA ASN A 115 -18.31 -3.30 -4.21
C ASN A 115 -17.82 -3.05 -5.63
N LYS A 116 -18.08 -1.85 -6.13
CA LYS A 116 -17.54 -1.45 -7.42
C LYS A 116 -16.07 -1.06 -7.25
N VAL A 117 -15.20 -1.70 -8.04
CA VAL A 117 -13.80 -1.32 -8.15
C VAL A 117 -13.48 -1.25 -9.64
N ASP A 118 -12.43 -0.49 -10.01
CA ASP A 118 -12.07 -0.39 -11.41
C ASP A 118 -11.33 -1.66 -11.88
N LEU A 119 -11.29 -1.86 -13.20
CA LEU A 119 -10.63 -3.01 -13.80
C LEU A 119 -9.17 -3.11 -13.43
N GLU A 120 -8.50 -1.97 -13.29
CA GLU A 120 -7.08 -1.95 -12.97
C GLU A 120 -6.81 -2.54 -11.59
N LEU A 121 -7.70 -2.31 -10.62
CA LEU A 121 -7.57 -2.93 -9.29
C LEU A 121 -7.78 -4.45 -9.37
N ILE A 122 -8.73 -4.89 -10.19
CA ILE A 122 -8.98 -6.32 -10.40
C ILE A 122 -7.75 -6.98 -11.04
N GLU A 123 -7.18 -6.35 -12.04
CA GLU A 123 -5.94 -6.82 -12.68
C GLU A 123 -4.78 -6.87 -11.69
N ASN A 124 -4.72 -5.89 -10.79
CA ASN A 124 -3.68 -5.84 -9.77
C ASN A 124 -3.80 -7.00 -8.77
N ILE A 125 -5.02 -7.36 -8.41
CA ILE A 125 -5.26 -8.55 -7.56
C ILE A 125 -4.71 -9.79 -8.26
N LYS A 126 -5.03 -9.96 -9.53
CA LYS A 126 -4.54 -11.10 -10.31
C LYS A 126 -3.02 -11.11 -10.43
N PHE A 127 -2.42 -9.95 -10.66
CA PHE A 127 -0.98 -9.80 -10.72
C PHE A 127 -0.33 -10.32 -9.43
N PHE A 128 -0.82 -9.90 -8.27
CA PHE A 128 -0.26 -10.32 -6.99
C PHE A 128 -0.57 -11.77 -6.67
N GLU A 129 -1.71 -12.29 -7.09
CA GLU A 129 -2.01 -13.70 -6.95
C GLU A 129 -0.97 -14.55 -7.68
N ASP A 130 -0.67 -14.19 -8.93
CA ASP A 130 0.36 -14.88 -9.71
C ASP A 130 1.74 -14.72 -9.10
N ARG A 131 2.05 -13.52 -8.61
CA ARG A 131 3.34 -13.21 -7.99
C ARG A 131 3.58 -14.05 -6.74
N ILE A 132 2.54 -14.21 -5.91
CA ILE A 132 2.62 -14.99 -4.69
C ILE A 132 2.74 -16.48 -5.01
N ASN A 133 1.97 -16.96 -5.98
CA ASN A 133 2.02 -18.37 -6.37
C ASN A 133 3.38 -18.77 -6.92
N ASN A 134 4.17 -17.82 -7.39
CA ASN A 134 5.51 -18.05 -7.91
C ASN A 134 6.63 -17.78 -6.91
N LEU A 135 6.31 -17.48 -5.66
CA LEU A 135 7.33 -17.35 -4.61
C LEU A 135 7.92 -18.71 -4.28
N LYS A 136 9.24 -18.77 -4.26
CA LYS A 136 9.96 -20.03 -4.00
C LYS A 136 10.86 -19.93 -2.80
#